data_3aa1c52eaf09ee267287f75a58f67c7f
#
_entry.id   3aa1c52eaf09ee267287f75a58f67c7f
#
_cell.length_a   1.000
_cell.length_b   1.000
_cell.length_c   1.000
_cell.angle_alpha   90.00
_cell.angle_beta   90.00
_cell.angle_gamma   90.00
#
_symmetry.space_group_name_H-M   'P 1'
#
loop_
_entity.id
_entity.type
_entity.pdbx_description
1 polymer ?
#
loop_
_entity_poly.entity_id
_entity_poly.type
_entity_poly.pdbx_seq_one_letter_code
_entity_poly.pdbx_strand_id
1 'polypeptide(L)'
;MALLTAAVLGGALWWQTQGTPAQAAGRLSGDFHALRVLPDGRLLYGEHAGVSVSADGGRTWGAANGAGDAMSLVPAMPGTLVMAGHDVLKVSRDGGQTWQETGFGNLPGTDIHGFVTLPSRPSVWYANIAGQGLYRAENGQDWRFVSPATAGAMALAAGLGEIPRLYALSMGEGLTVSDGGTTWRRAGAAPRAAGSGLDVHPVSGNVYLAGPAGVARSEDRGASWTNLGLPEGALLVTTDPRDETRLYAAGESGAVYRSADGGKTWSQ
;
A
#
# COMPACT_ATOMS: atom_id res chain seq x y z
N MET A 1 4.13 -16.94 -77.60
CA MET A 1 5.03 -17.08 -76.44
C MET A 1 4.97 -15.81 -75.64
N ALA A 2 4.22 -15.80 -74.55
CA ALA A 2 4.12 -14.63 -73.66
C ALA A 2 4.77 -15.00 -72.32
N LEU A 3 5.80 -14.27 -71.93
CA LEU A 3 6.50 -14.41 -70.66
C LEU A 3 5.75 -13.61 -69.62
N LEU A 4 5.21 -14.30 -68.63
CA LEU A 4 4.67 -13.68 -67.40
C LEU A 4 5.81 -13.48 -66.40
N THR A 5 6.12 -12.23 -66.11
CA THR A 5 6.99 -11.82 -64.99
C THR A 5 6.13 -11.69 -63.73
N ALA A 6 6.38 -12.53 -62.74
CA ALA A 6 5.79 -12.41 -61.40
C ALA A 6 6.59 -11.38 -60.59
N ALA A 7 5.93 -10.32 -60.17
CA ALA A 7 6.47 -9.37 -59.23
C ALA A 7 6.22 -9.90 -57.79
N VAL A 8 7.31 -10.16 -57.06
CA VAL A 8 7.27 -10.46 -55.62
C VAL A 8 7.22 -9.12 -54.87
N LEU A 9 6.04 -8.80 -54.31
CA LEU A 9 5.90 -7.69 -53.39
C LEU A 9 6.36 -8.16 -51.99
N GLY A 10 7.57 -7.76 -51.64
CA GLY A 10 8.11 -7.91 -50.30
C GLY A 10 7.38 -6.94 -49.34
N GLY A 11 6.42 -7.45 -48.56
CA GLY A 11 5.83 -6.72 -47.47
C GLY A 11 6.81 -6.60 -46.32
N ALA A 12 7.41 -5.44 -46.13
CA ALA A 12 8.16 -5.11 -44.91
C ALA A 12 7.16 -4.96 -43.77
N LEU A 13 7.11 -5.94 -42.88
CA LEU A 13 6.44 -5.85 -41.60
C LEU A 13 7.18 -4.82 -40.74
N TRP A 14 6.62 -3.61 -40.65
CA TRP A 14 7.02 -2.62 -39.67
C TRP A 14 6.51 -3.11 -38.30
N TRP A 15 7.40 -3.69 -37.52
CA TRP A 15 7.21 -3.81 -36.08
C TRP A 15 7.32 -2.39 -35.52
N GLN A 16 6.18 -1.78 -35.28
CA GLN A 16 6.13 -0.61 -34.38
C GLN A 16 6.53 -1.13 -33.01
N THR A 17 7.76 -0.89 -32.61
CA THR A 17 8.14 -0.92 -31.21
C THR A 17 7.30 0.14 -30.52
N GLN A 18 6.25 -0.30 -29.85
CA GLN A 18 5.54 0.54 -28.89
C GLN A 18 6.60 0.97 -27.87
N GLY A 19 7.06 2.20 -28.00
CA GLY A 19 7.98 2.79 -27.03
C GLY A 19 7.37 2.66 -25.66
N THR A 20 8.13 2.14 -24.71
CA THR A 20 7.77 2.14 -23.28
C THR A 20 7.32 3.56 -22.94
N PRO A 21 6.11 3.78 -22.38
CA PRO A 21 5.69 5.13 -22.04
C PRO A 21 6.75 5.78 -21.17
N ALA A 22 7.10 7.03 -21.49
CA ALA A 22 8.13 7.77 -20.76
C ALA A 22 7.76 7.78 -19.28
N GLN A 23 8.66 7.30 -18.43
CA GLN A 23 8.50 7.35 -16.98
C GLN A 23 8.48 8.81 -16.55
N ALA A 24 7.46 9.20 -15.79
CA ALA A 24 7.38 10.55 -15.24
C ALA A 24 8.49 10.77 -14.21
N ALA A 25 9.13 11.95 -14.23
CA ALA A 25 10.17 12.28 -13.27
C ALA A 25 9.62 12.33 -11.83
N GLY A 26 10.22 11.59 -10.99
CA GLY A 26 10.40 11.48 -9.56
C GLY A 26 9.48 12.11 -8.52
N ARG A 27 8.38 12.78 -8.85
CA ARG A 27 7.43 13.27 -7.85
C ARG A 27 6.09 12.59 -8.00
N LEU A 28 5.56 12.13 -6.88
CA LEU A 28 4.18 11.68 -6.80
C LEU A 28 3.25 12.88 -6.89
N SER A 29 2.10 12.70 -7.53
CA SER A 29 1.06 13.72 -7.66
C SER A 29 -0.30 13.05 -7.45
N GLY A 30 -1.31 13.84 -7.09
CA GLY A 30 -2.64 13.34 -6.85
C GLY A 30 -2.89 12.99 -5.37
N ASP A 31 -3.72 12.01 -5.13
CA ASP A 31 -4.12 11.60 -3.80
C ASP A 31 -3.20 10.50 -3.26
N PHE A 32 -2.58 10.78 -2.13
CA PHE A 32 -1.62 9.88 -1.50
C PHE A 32 -2.35 8.81 -0.68
N HIS A 33 -2.66 7.66 -1.30
CA HIS A 33 -3.39 6.59 -0.63
C HIS A 33 -2.50 5.50 -0.06
N ALA A 34 -1.63 4.92 -0.87
CA ALA A 34 -0.79 3.81 -0.46
C ALA A 34 0.62 3.87 -1.06
N LEU A 35 1.61 3.50 -0.27
CA LEU A 35 2.98 3.24 -0.71
C LEU A 35 3.38 1.85 -0.20
N ARG A 36 3.90 1.00 -1.08
CA ARG A 36 4.31 -0.35 -0.71
C ARG A 36 5.60 -0.75 -1.42
N VAL A 37 6.57 -1.27 -0.66
CA VAL A 37 7.73 -1.92 -1.24
C VAL A 37 7.48 -3.42 -1.37
N LEU A 38 7.84 -3.98 -2.52
CA LEU A 38 7.73 -5.41 -2.80
C LEU A 38 9.02 -6.16 -2.42
N PRO A 39 8.95 -7.50 -2.23
CA PRO A 39 10.15 -8.30 -1.95
C PRO A 39 11.24 -8.24 -3.03
N ASP A 40 10.94 -7.84 -4.25
CA ASP A 40 11.91 -7.64 -5.32
C ASP A 40 12.52 -6.22 -5.36
N GLY A 41 12.10 -5.35 -4.43
CA GLY A 41 12.59 -3.98 -4.28
C GLY A 41 11.85 -2.93 -5.09
N ARG A 42 10.85 -3.31 -5.91
CA ARG A 42 9.98 -2.35 -6.58
C ARG A 42 9.09 -1.64 -5.56
N LEU A 43 8.77 -0.37 -5.85
CA LEU A 43 7.77 0.39 -5.12
C LEU A 43 6.47 0.43 -5.90
N LEU A 44 5.36 0.31 -5.18
CA LEU A 44 4.01 0.57 -5.66
C LEU A 44 3.47 1.83 -5.00
N TYR A 45 2.86 2.68 -5.79
CA TYR A 45 2.13 3.86 -5.33
C TYR A 45 0.66 3.76 -5.75
N GLY A 46 -0.24 3.84 -4.78
CA GLY A 46 -1.68 3.80 -4.99
C GLY A 46 -2.30 5.19 -4.96
N GLU A 47 -3.15 5.46 -5.93
CA GLU A 47 -3.93 6.68 -6.10
C GLU A 47 -5.31 6.37 -6.70
N HIS A 48 -6.17 7.38 -6.92
CA HIS A 48 -7.50 7.19 -7.52
C HIS A 48 -7.46 6.57 -8.93
N ALA A 49 -6.41 6.81 -9.72
CA ALA A 49 -6.28 6.27 -11.06
C ALA A 49 -5.82 4.81 -11.11
N GLY A 50 -5.36 4.25 -9.98
CA GLY A 50 -4.81 2.90 -9.88
C GLY A 50 -3.46 2.85 -9.20
N VAL A 51 -2.55 2.03 -9.75
CA VAL A 51 -1.25 1.74 -9.16
C VAL A 51 -0.13 2.08 -10.13
N SER A 52 0.78 2.95 -9.71
CA SER A 52 2.03 3.22 -10.40
C SER A 52 3.16 2.39 -9.80
N VAL A 53 4.12 1.97 -10.64
CA VAL A 53 5.25 1.11 -10.25
C VAL A 53 6.56 1.84 -10.49
N SER A 54 7.47 1.80 -9.51
CA SER A 54 8.86 2.24 -9.64
C SER A 54 9.82 1.08 -9.44
N ALA A 55 10.80 0.95 -10.32
CA ALA A 55 11.87 -0.06 -10.24
C ALA A 55 13.20 0.51 -9.72
N ASP A 56 13.26 1.81 -9.44
CA ASP A 56 14.49 2.54 -9.11
C ASP A 56 14.40 3.26 -7.74
N GLY A 57 13.52 2.75 -6.87
CA GLY A 57 13.33 3.28 -5.52
C GLY A 57 12.57 4.61 -5.48
N GLY A 58 11.65 4.85 -6.42
CA GLY A 58 10.81 6.03 -6.46
C GLY A 58 11.41 7.22 -7.21
N ARG A 59 12.49 7.03 -7.98
CA ARG A 59 13.08 8.08 -8.82
C ARG A 59 12.26 8.31 -10.08
N THR A 60 11.72 7.24 -10.65
CA THR A 60 10.81 7.30 -11.79
C THR A 60 9.63 6.38 -11.59
N TRP A 61 8.49 6.71 -12.18
CA TRP A 61 7.25 5.99 -12.03
C TRP A 61 6.63 5.67 -13.39
N GLY A 62 6.16 4.44 -13.54
CA GLY A 62 5.34 4.04 -14.67
C GLY A 62 3.96 4.69 -14.62
N ALA A 63 3.23 4.64 -15.73
CA ALA A 63 1.83 5.07 -15.75
C ALA A 63 0.99 4.19 -14.80
N ALA A 64 -0.01 4.80 -14.17
CA ALA A 64 -0.94 4.07 -13.31
C ALA A 64 -1.69 2.98 -14.10
N ASN A 65 -1.86 1.82 -13.47
CA ASN A 65 -2.60 0.68 -14.03
C ASN A 65 -3.61 0.13 -13.00
N GLY A 66 -4.43 -0.82 -13.41
CA GLY A 66 -5.40 -1.48 -12.53
C GLY A 66 -6.73 -0.76 -12.41
N ALA A 67 -6.83 0.45 -12.90
CA ALA A 67 -8.02 1.31 -12.91
C ALA A 67 -8.90 1.19 -11.65
N GLY A 68 -8.86 2.18 -10.81
CA GLY A 68 -9.65 2.24 -9.57
C GLY A 68 -8.84 2.75 -8.38
N ASP A 69 -9.56 3.16 -7.37
CA ASP A 69 -9.02 3.80 -6.18
C ASP A 69 -8.22 2.83 -5.31
N ALA A 70 -6.90 3.01 -5.27
CA ALA A 70 -5.98 2.13 -4.57
C ALA A 70 -5.67 2.65 -3.15
N MET A 71 -6.68 2.68 -2.26
CA MET A 71 -6.54 3.11 -0.87
C MET A 71 -5.57 2.21 -0.07
N SER A 72 -5.52 0.93 -0.40
CA SER A 72 -4.64 -0.05 0.25
C SER A 72 -3.99 -0.97 -0.77
N LEU A 73 -2.69 -1.20 -0.60
CA LEU A 73 -1.88 -2.16 -1.37
C LEU A 73 -1.22 -3.15 -0.41
N VAL A 74 -1.69 -4.37 -0.35
CA VAL A 74 -1.33 -5.32 0.72
C VAL A 74 -0.83 -6.63 0.15
N PRO A 75 0.33 -7.15 0.58
CA PRO A 75 0.71 -8.52 0.31
C PRO A 75 -0.31 -9.49 0.94
N ALA A 76 -0.76 -10.45 0.16
CA ALA A 76 -1.58 -11.57 0.65
C ALA A 76 -0.75 -12.87 0.62
N MET A 77 -1.24 -13.93 -0.01
CA MET A 77 -0.44 -15.15 -0.18
C MET A 77 0.82 -14.88 -1.02
N PRO A 78 1.85 -15.74 -0.96
CA PRO A 78 3.10 -15.56 -1.72
C PRO A 78 2.83 -15.20 -3.19
N GLY A 79 3.42 -14.11 -3.65
CA GLY A 79 3.25 -13.59 -5.01
C GLY A 79 1.91 -12.91 -5.30
N THR A 80 1.02 -12.79 -4.31
CA THR A 80 -0.28 -12.15 -4.47
C THR A 80 -0.33 -10.82 -3.74
N LEU A 81 -0.84 -9.80 -4.41
CA LEU A 81 -1.17 -8.48 -3.83
C LEU A 81 -2.68 -8.28 -3.87
N VAL A 82 -3.21 -7.57 -2.90
CA VAL A 82 -4.59 -7.07 -2.88
C VAL A 82 -4.56 -5.56 -3.00
N MET A 83 -5.39 -5.03 -3.89
CA MET A 83 -5.74 -3.62 -3.99
C MET A 83 -7.17 -3.46 -3.49
N ALA A 84 -7.37 -2.59 -2.52
CA ALA A 84 -8.68 -2.29 -1.96
C ALA A 84 -8.88 -0.77 -1.84
N GLY A 85 -10.10 -0.32 -2.06
CA GLY A 85 -10.48 1.11 -1.99
C GLY A 85 -11.95 1.33 -2.30
N HIS A 86 -12.30 2.53 -2.77
CA HIS A 86 -13.67 2.87 -3.12
C HIS A 86 -14.10 2.07 -4.36
N ASP A 87 -15.09 1.21 -4.19
CA ASP A 87 -15.60 0.29 -5.22
C ASP A 87 -14.51 -0.63 -5.85
N VAL A 88 -13.42 -0.86 -5.12
CA VAL A 88 -12.27 -1.65 -5.59
C VAL A 88 -11.92 -2.75 -4.61
N LEU A 89 -11.91 -3.99 -5.09
CA LEU A 89 -11.28 -5.13 -4.44
C LEU A 89 -10.73 -6.07 -5.51
N LYS A 90 -9.42 -5.98 -5.75
CA LYS A 90 -8.71 -6.68 -6.84
C LYS A 90 -7.50 -7.42 -6.31
N VAL A 91 -7.08 -8.44 -7.05
CA VAL A 91 -5.82 -9.15 -6.79
C VAL A 91 -4.89 -9.07 -7.99
N SER A 92 -3.60 -8.97 -7.71
CA SER A 92 -2.52 -9.14 -8.68
C SER A 92 -1.67 -10.34 -8.30
N ARG A 93 -1.24 -11.13 -9.30
CA ARG A 93 -0.33 -12.27 -9.13
C ARG A 93 1.00 -12.10 -9.86
N ASP A 94 1.25 -10.91 -10.39
CA ASP A 94 2.43 -10.54 -11.18
C ASP A 94 3.16 -9.31 -10.65
N GLY A 95 2.95 -9.02 -9.36
CA GLY A 95 3.62 -7.90 -8.69
C GLY A 95 3.04 -6.54 -9.06
N GLY A 96 1.72 -6.46 -9.25
CA GLY A 96 1.01 -5.21 -9.51
C GLY A 96 0.97 -4.78 -10.98
N GLN A 97 1.36 -5.66 -11.91
CA GLN A 97 1.31 -5.35 -13.34
C GLN A 97 -0.10 -5.51 -13.92
N THR A 98 -0.81 -6.57 -13.51
CA THR A 98 -2.21 -6.78 -13.88
C THR A 98 -3.07 -7.06 -12.65
N TRP A 99 -4.35 -6.71 -12.74
CA TRP A 99 -5.30 -6.78 -11.64
C TRP A 99 -6.59 -7.48 -12.06
N GLN A 100 -7.10 -8.36 -11.21
CA GLN A 100 -8.34 -9.11 -11.41
C GLN A 100 -9.32 -8.81 -10.29
N GLU A 101 -10.58 -8.53 -10.64
CA GLU A 101 -11.66 -8.35 -9.66
C GLU A 101 -11.85 -9.64 -8.84
N THR A 102 -12.07 -9.49 -7.53
CA THR A 102 -12.42 -10.61 -6.64
C THR A 102 -13.89 -10.61 -6.23
N GLY A 103 -14.56 -9.47 -6.44
CA GLY A 103 -15.87 -9.21 -5.84
C GLY A 103 -15.78 -8.93 -4.34
N PHE A 104 -16.85 -8.36 -3.80
CA PHE A 104 -16.91 -7.95 -2.39
C PHE A 104 -17.56 -9.00 -1.47
N GLY A 105 -18.02 -10.14 -2.05
CA GLY A 105 -18.71 -11.18 -1.30
C GLY A 105 -19.95 -10.62 -0.60
N ASN A 106 -20.05 -10.88 0.72
CA ASN A 106 -21.13 -10.39 1.56
C ASN A 106 -20.73 -9.17 2.42
N LEU A 107 -19.72 -8.38 2.00
CA LEU A 107 -19.46 -7.09 2.63
C LEU A 107 -20.70 -6.19 2.51
N PRO A 108 -21.04 -5.41 3.55
CA PRO A 108 -22.24 -4.57 3.54
C PRO A 108 -22.08 -3.29 2.73
N GLY A 109 -20.89 -3.03 2.21
CA GLY A 109 -20.54 -1.87 1.39
C GLY A 109 -19.23 -2.08 0.66
N THR A 110 -18.96 -1.20 -0.30
CA THR A 110 -17.78 -1.26 -1.18
C THR A 110 -16.78 -0.13 -0.91
N ASP A 111 -17.09 0.74 0.06
CA ASP A 111 -16.26 1.86 0.47
C ASP A 111 -15.21 1.41 1.50
N ILE A 112 -14.09 0.83 1.00
CA ILE A 112 -13.03 0.24 1.82
C ILE A 112 -11.93 1.29 2.06
N HIS A 113 -11.90 1.89 3.25
CA HIS A 113 -10.88 2.86 3.62
C HIS A 113 -9.59 2.24 4.15
N GLY A 114 -9.65 1.05 4.74
CA GLY A 114 -8.47 0.34 5.22
C GLY A 114 -8.57 -1.15 4.97
N PHE A 115 -7.48 -1.75 4.52
CA PHE A 115 -7.43 -3.18 4.25
C PHE A 115 -6.08 -3.75 4.70
N VAL A 116 -6.09 -4.94 5.31
CA VAL A 116 -4.87 -5.60 5.74
C VAL A 116 -5.03 -7.11 5.75
N THR A 117 -3.95 -7.81 5.49
CA THR A 117 -3.80 -9.26 5.70
C THR A 117 -2.92 -9.52 6.91
N LEU A 118 -3.04 -10.68 7.54
CA LEU A 118 -2.17 -11.02 8.67
C LEU A 118 -0.83 -11.58 8.18
N PRO A 119 0.32 -11.05 8.62
CA PRO A 119 1.62 -11.58 8.22
C PRO A 119 1.80 -13.07 8.56
N SER A 120 1.26 -13.53 9.70
CA SER A 120 1.33 -14.94 10.14
C SER A 120 0.30 -15.85 9.46
N ARG A 121 -0.78 -15.29 8.90
CA ARG A 121 -1.86 -15.99 8.19
C ARG A 121 -2.38 -15.14 7.03
N PRO A 122 -1.68 -15.09 5.89
CA PRO A 122 -2.02 -14.19 4.78
C PRO A 122 -3.38 -14.47 4.12
N SER A 123 -4.01 -15.60 4.42
CA SER A 123 -5.40 -15.89 4.02
C SER A 123 -6.44 -15.13 4.86
N VAL A 124 -6.07 -14.63 6.02
CA VAL A 124 -6.98 -13.84 6.87
C VAL A 124 -6.91 -12.38 6.46
N TRP A 125 -8.04 -11.86 6.04
CA TRP A 125 -8.22 -10.48 5.56
C TRP A 125 -9.09 -9.69 6.52
N TYR A 126 -8.73 -8.43 6.70
CA TYR A 126 -9.55 -7.44 7.40
C TYR A 126 -9.81 -6.27 6.46
N ALA A 127 -11.08 -5.86 6.39
CA ALA A 127 -11.52 -4.68 5.66
C ALA A 127 -12.24 -3.73 6.61
N ASN A 128 -11.91 -2.45 6.56
CA ASN A 128 -12.64 -1.40 7.24
C ASN A 128 -13.57 -0.73 6.24
N ILE A 129 -14.87 -0.89 6.46
CA ILE A 129 -15.91 -0.24 5.64
C ILE A 129 -16.24 1.10 6.28
N ALA A 130 -16.12 2.17 5.50
CA ALA A 130 -16.38 3.53 5.97
C ALA A 130 -17.75 3.65 6.62
N GLY A 131 -17.80 4.28 7.79
CA GLY A 131 -19.01 4.44 8.58
C GLY A 131 -19.56 3.17 9.23
N GLN A 132 -19.03 1.98 8.93
CA GLN A 132 -19.56 0.70 9.43
C GLN A 132 -18.58 -0.07 10.34
N GLY A 133 -17.25 0.04 10.07
CA GLY A 133 -16.21 -0.56 10.90
C GLY A 133 -15.54 -1.77 10.30
N LEU A 134 -15.00 -2.65 11.14
CA LEU A 134 -14.10 -3.73 10.77
C LEU A 134 -14.84 -5.03 10.48
N TYR A 135 -14.47 -5.64 9.37
CA TYR A 135 -14.90 -6.97 8.92
C TYR A 135 -13.70 -7.88 8.73
N ARG A 136 -13.88 -9.17 8.93
CA ARG A 136 -12.86 -10.21 8.77
C ARG A 136 -13.37 -11.33 7.88
N ALA A 137 -12.52 -11.84 6.99
CA ALA A 137 -12.80 -13.01 6.15
C ALA A 137 -11.58 -13.92 6.00
N GLU A 138 -11.81 -15.14 5.49
CA GLU A 138 -10.77 -16.00 4.94
C GLU A 138 -10.78 -15.86 3.41
N ASN A 139 -9.63 -15.51 2.81
CA ASN A 139 -9.48 -15.33 1.35
C ASN A 139 -10.51 -14.41 0.68
N GLY A 140 -11.02 -13.42 1.43
CA GLY A 140 -12.01 -12.47 0.93
C GLY A 140 -13.42 -13.04 0.73
N GLN A 141 -13.72 -14.19 1.35
CA GLN A 141 -15.03 -14.83 1.34
C GLN A 141 -15.64 -14.82 2.74
N ASP A 142 -16.96 -14.83 2.83
CA ASP A 142 -17.71 -14.95 4.09
C ASP A 142 -17.28 -13.93 5.15
N TRP A 143 -17.39 -12.65 4.82
CA TRP A 143 -17.06 -11.55 5.71
C TRP A 143 -17.95 -11.53 6.95
N ARG A 144 -17.32 -11.39 8.11
CA ARG A 144 -17.97 -11.31 9.42
C ARG A 144 -17.63 -9.99 10.07
N PHE A 145 -18.63 -9.33 10.61
CA PHE A 145 -18.46 -8.10 11.40
C PHE A 145 -17.63 -8.39 12.65
N VAL A 146 -16.68 -7.49 12.95
CA VAL A 146 -15.78 -7.61 14.12
C VAL A 146 -16.01 -6.48 15.10
N SER A 147 -16.03 -5.21 14.65
CA SER A 147 -16.12 -4.05 15.53
C SER A 147 -16.54 -2.79 14.81
N PRO A 148 -17.37 -1.93 15.40
CA PRO A 148 -17.69 -0.61 14.86
C PRO A 148 -16.61 0.44 15.16
N ALA A 149 -15.64 0.13 16.04
CA ALA A 149 -14.71 1.12 16.60
C ALA A 149 -13.74 1.71 15.56
N THR A 150 -13.63 1.13 14.38
CA THR A 150 -12.77 1.62 13.29
C THR A 150 -13.54 2.30 12.18
N ALA A 151 -14.83 2.59 12.35
CA ALA A 151 -15.69 3.15 11.30
C ALA A 151 -15.15 4.44 10.65
N GLY A 152 -14.36 5.23 11.37
CA GLY A 152 -13.67 6.43 10.86
C GLY A 152 -12.20 6.23 10.48
N ALA A 153 -11.72 4.98 10.44
CA ALA A 153 -10.32 4.72 10.10
C ALA A 153 -10.08 4.84 8.60
N MET A 154 -8.95 5.48 8.25
CA MET A 154 -8.45 5.68 6.88
C MET A 154 -7.36 4.68 6.50
N ALA A 155 -6.74 4.02 7.47
CA ALA A 155 -5.74 3.00 7.24
C ALA A 155 -5.78 1.91 8.31
N LEU A 156 -5.43 0.69 7.92
CA LEU A 156 -5.21 -0.44 8.79
C LEU A 156 -3.80 -0.99 8.61
N ALA A 157 -3.21 -1.48 9.70
CA ALA A 157 -1.99 -2.29 9.65
C ALA A 157 -2.10 -3.46 10.64
N ALA A 158 -1.35 -4.54 10.40
CA ALA A 158 -1.32 -5.71 11.25
C ALA A 158 0.10 -6.04 11.69
N GLY A 159 0.26 -6.26 12.98
CA GLY A 159 1.48 -6.76 13.59
C GLY A 159 1.50 -8.28 13.74
N LEU A 160 2.63 -8.78 14.22
CA LEU A 160 2.87 -10.20 14.49
C LEU A 160 2.11 -10.69 15.73
N GLY A 161 1.93 -12.00 15.81
CA GLY A 161 1.40 -12.72 16.96
C GLY A 161 0.33 -13.74 16.58
N GLU A 162 0.07 -14.69 17.49
CA GLU A 162 -1.05 -15.64 17.36
C GLU A 162 -2.38 -14.91 17.44
N ILE A 163 -2.50 -13.97 18.38
CA ILE A 163 -3.58 -12.99 18.41
C ILE A 163 -3.08 -11.79 17.62
N PRO A 164 -3.71 -11.47 16.48
CA PRO A 164 -3.23 -10.39 15.64
C PRO A 164 -3.36 -9.04 16.35
N ARG A 165 -2.26 -8.30 16.39
CA ARG A 165 -2.33 -6.90 16.79
C ARG A 165 -2.68 -6.07 15.57
N LEU A 166 -3.79 -5.38 15.65
CA LEU A 166 -4.30 -4.50 14.60
C LEU A 166 -4.12 -3.04 15.01
N TYR A 167 -3.79 -2.22 14.05
CA TYR A 167 -3.68 -0.77 14.18
C TYR A 167 -4.66 -0.14 13.21
N ALA A 168 -5.37 0.89 13.68
CA ALA A 168 -6.29 1.67 12.85
C ALA A 168 -5.96 3.16 13.02
N LEU A 169 -5.78 3.85 11.90
CA LEU A 169 -5.47 5.26 11.86
C LEU A 169 -6.68 6.06 11.39
N SER A 170 -7.13 6.99 12.22
CA SER A 170 -8.22 7.92 11.94
C SER A 170 -7.72 9.35 12.00
N MET A 171 -8.17 10.22 11.10
CA MET A 171 -7.76 11.63 11.07
C MET A 171 -8.16 12.40 12.34
N GLY A 172 -9.30 12.06 12.95
CA GLY A 172 -9.80 12.73 14.15
C GLY A 172 -9.30 12.11 15.47
N GLU A 173 -9.25 10.78 15.53
CA GLU A 173 -8.94 10.04 16.76
C GLU A 173 -7.45 9.65 16.87
N GLY A 174 -6.70 9.73 15.75
CA GLY A 174 -5.31 9.31 15.67
C GLY A 174 -5.16 7.80 15.58
N LEU A 175 -4.03 7.27 16.06
CA LEU A 175 -3.73 5.84 16.01
C LEU A 175 -4.38 5.11 17.19
N THR A 176 -5.13 4.06 16.86
CA THR A 176 -5.68 3.12 17.83
C THR A 176 -5.12 1.72 17.60
N VAL A 177 -5.12 0.89 18.63
CA VAL A 177 -4.58 -0.47 18.61
C VAL A 177 -5.53 -1.44 19.31
N SER A 178 -5.61 -2.66 18.77
CA SER A 178 -6.42 -3.75 19.30
C SER A 178 -5.67 -5.08 19.21
N ASP A 179 -5.83 -5.92 20.21
CA ASP A 179 -5.47 -7.32 20.13
C ASP A 179 -6.73 -8.11 19.72
N GLY A 180 -6.73 -8.66 18.51
CA GLY A 180 -7.86 -9.41 17.93
C GLY A 180 -8.94 -8.57 17.24
N GLY A 181 -8.90 -7.24 17.30
CA GLY A 181 -9.79 -6.35 16.54
C GLY A 181 -11.14 -6.02 17.20
N THR A 182 -11.46 -6.57 18.37
CA THR A 182 -12.75 -6.34 19.03
C THR A 182 -12.75 -5.12 19.94
N THR A 183 -11.72 -4.97 20.76
CA THR A 183 -11.57 -3.86 21.71
C THR A 183 -10.41 -2.98 21.30
N TRP A 184 -10.65 -1.69 21.16
CA TRP A 184 -9.69 -0.70 20.69
C TRP A 184 -9.32 0.31 21.77
N ARG A 185 -8.08 0.73 21.81
CA ARG A 185 -7.56 1.78 22.67
C ARG A 185 -6.59 2.66 21.91
N ARG A 186 -6.40 3.89 22.34
CA ARG A 186 -5.38 4.76 21.75
C ARG A 186 -3.99 4.14 21.91
N ALA A 187 -3.18 4.22 20.87
CA ALA A 187 -1.78 3.86 20.92
C ALA A 187 -1.01 4.96 21.64
N GLY A 188 -0.43 4.68 22.79
CA GLY A 188 0.44 5.54 23.58
C GLY A 188 0.47 7.03 23.24
N ALA A 189 1.66 7.63 23.21
CA ALA A 189 1.89 8.99 22.76
C ALA A 189 2.17 9.07 21.24
N ALA A 190 1.32 8.41 20.43
CA ALA A 190 1.47 8.42 18.98
C ALA A 190 1.44 9.86 18.45
N PRO A 191 2.40 10.25 17.57
CA PRO A 191 2.38 11.56 16.95
C PRO A 191 1.16 11.73 16.05
N ARG A 192 0.84 12.98 15.74
CA ARG A 192 -0.25 13.28 14.80
C ARG A 192 0.12 12.76 13.40
N ALA A 193 -0.80 12.06 12.76
CA ALA A 193 -0.69 11.67 11.36
C ALA A 193 -1.07 12.81 10.41
N ALA A 194 -0.50 12.81 9.21
CA ALA A 194 -0.82 13.76 8.15
C ALA A 194 -1.64 13.13 7.00
N GLY A 195 -1.75 11.80 6.98
CA GLY A 195 -2.45 11.06 5.91
C GLY A 195 -2.73 9.63 6.33
N SER A 196 -2.72 8.71 5.38
CA SER A 196 -2.91 7.27 5.58
C SER A 196 -1.61 6.50 5.87
N GLY A 197 -0.48 7.20 6.03
CA GLY A 197 0.84 6.61 6.15
C GLY A 197 1.06 5.84 7.46
N LEU A 198 0.65 4.59 7.48
CA LEU A 198 0.82 3.63 8.56
C LEU A 198 1.38 2.33 8.00
N ASP A 199 2.50 1.85 8.54
CA ASP A 199 3.07 0.55 8.20
C ASP A 199 3.57 -0.19 9.43
N VAL A 200 3.59 -1.52 9.35
CA VAL A 200 4.17 -2.40 10.38
C VAL A 200 5.15 -3.34 9.69
N HIS A 201 6.41 -3.31 10.12
CA HIS A 201 7.40 -4.20 9.56
C HIS A 201 7.07 -5.68 9.87
N PRO A 202 6.99 -6.55 8.85
CA PRO A 202 6.42 -7.89 9.00
C PRO A 202 7.28 -8.87 9.81
N VAL A 203 8.53 -8.51 10.13
CA VAL A 203 9.46 -9.37 10.90
C VAL A 203 9.69 -8.83 12.30
N SER A 204 10.00 -7.54 12.47
CA SER A 204 10.24 -6.92 13.79
C SER A 204 8.97 -6.57 14.54
N GLY A 205 7.89 -6.27 13.81
CA GLY A 205 6.66 -5.72 14.37
C GLY A 205 6.75 -4.24 14.75
N ASN A 206 7.82 -3.55 14.36
CA ASN A 206 7.96 -2.11 14.53
C ASN A 206 6.91 -1.36 13.72
N VAL A 207 6.35 -0.33 14.33
CA VAL A 207 5.27 0.47 13.73
C VAL A 207 5.83 1.78 13.24
N TYR A 208 5.44 2.17 12.03
CA TYR A 208 5.85 3.41 11.40
C TYR A 208 4.63 4.26 11.08
N LEU A 209 4.73 5.57 11.37
CA LEU A 209 3.66 6.52 11.17
C LEU A 209 4.21 7.76 10.44
N ALA A 210 3.56 8.13 9.34
CA ALA A 210 3.82 9.38 8.63
C ALA A 210 3.01 10.53 9.25
N GLY A 211 3.63 11.69 9.38
CA GLY A 211 2.98 12.86 9.96
C GLY A 211 3.68 14.17 9.64
N PRO A 212 3.16 15.30 10.14
CA PRO A 212 3.72 16.66 9.87
C PRO A 212 5.18 16.83 10.30
N ALA A 213 5.64 16.03 11.26
CA ALA A 213 7.03 16.03 11.72
C ALA A 213 7.92 15.02 10.96
N GLY A 214 7.45 14.46 9.84
CA GLY A 214 8.12 13.42 9.08
C GLY A 214 7.66 12.01 9.48
N VAL A 215 8.59 11.06 9.62
CA VAL A 215 8.31 9.67 9.97
C VAL A 215 8.63 9.43 11.44
N ALA A 216 7.75 8.75 12.14
CA ALA A 216 7.98 8.26 13.49
C ALA A 216 7.96 6.73 13.55
N ARG A 217 8.76 6.14 14.43
CA ARG A 217 8.84 4.69 14.67
C ARG A 217 8.52 4.37 16.12
N SER A 218 7.79 3.28 16.33
CA SER A 218 7.60 2.64 17.62
C SER A 218 8.18 1.22 17.58
N GLU A 219 9.04 0.89 18.52
CA GLU A 219 9.64 -0.44 18.70
C GLU A 219 8.93 -1.28 19.78
N ASP A 220 7.98 -0.66 20.47
CA ASP A 220 7.23 -1.25 21.59
C ASP A 220 5.71 -1.34 21.29
N ARG A 221 5.39 -1.57 20.01
CA ARG A 221 4.02 -1.80 19.53
C ARG A 221 3.08 -0.61 19.76
N GLY A 222 3.59 0.61 19.62
CA GLY A 222 2.82 1.84 19.69
C GLY A 222 2.76 2.47 21.09
N ALA A 223 3.52 1.97 22.08
CA ALA A 223 3.55 2.56 23.41
C ALA A 223 4.41 3.83 23.50
N SER A 224 5.57 3.84 22.85
CA SER A 224 6.43 5.01 22.72
C SER A 224 6.91 5.22 21.27
N TRP A 225 7.35 6.42 20.94
CA TRP A 225 7.67 6.82 19.57
C TRP A 225 8.95 7.64 19.50
N THR A 226 9.74 7.35 18.47
CA THR A 226 10.95 8.10 18.10
C THR A 226 10.73 8.74 16.74
N ASN A 227 10.96 10.05 16.64
CA ASN A 227 10.96 10.75 15.36
C ASN A 227 12.25 10.41 14.61
N LEU A 228 12.12 9.93 13.37
CA LEU A 228 13.24 9.58 12.50
C LEU A 228 13.71 10.77 11.65
N GLY A 229 13.01 11.91 11.74
CA GLY A 229 13.30 13.08 10.94
C GLY A 229 13.03 12.84 9.44
N LEU A 230 12.57 13.87 8.77
CA LEU A 230 12.46 13.95 7.31
C LEU A 230 12.60 15.43 6.99
N PRO A 231 13.12 15.84 5.82
CA PRO A 231 13.24 17.26 5.49
C PRO A 231 11.91 18.03 5.44
N GLU A 232 10.78 17.31 5.35
CA GLU A 232 9.42 17.84 5.33
C GLU A 232 8.44 16.91 6.03
N GLY A 233 7.15 17.27 6.11
CA GLY A 233 6.10 16.37 6.56
C GLY A 233 5.95 15.17 5.61
N ALA A 234 5.59 14.01 6.17
CA ALA A 234 5.36 12.77 5.42
C ALA A 234 3.87 12.45 5.34
N LEU A 235 3.41 12.02 4.18
CA LEU A 235 2.05 11.55 3.94
C LEU A 235 1.95 10.01 3.96
N LEU A 236 2.98 9.33 3.43
CA LEU A 236 3.06 7.88 3.38
C LEU A 236 4.42 7.39 3.88
N VAL A 237 4.43 6.17 4.43
CA VAL A 237 5.64 5.44 4.82
C VAL A 237 5.47 3.96 4.52
N THR A 238 6.57 3.31 4.11
CA THR A 238 6.63 1.85 3.96
C THR A 238 8.02 1.33 4.27
N THR A 239 8.10 0.09 4.72
CA THR A 239 9.33 -0.61 5.09
C THR A 239 9.64 -1.71 4.10
N ASP A 240 10.92 -1.97 3.79
CA ASP A 240 11.31 -3.17 3.01
C ASP A 240 11.08 -4.42 3.89
N PRO A 241 10.21 -5.35 3.48
CA PRO A 241 9.88 -6.52 4.29
C PRO A 241 11.07 -7.47 4.55
N ARG A 242 12.18 -7.30 3.84
CA ARG A 242 13.41 -8.10 3.98
C ARG A 242 14.52 -7.40 4.74
N ASP A 243 14.45 -6.06 4.84
CA ASP A 243 15.52 -5.25 5.44
C ASP A 243 14.90 -4.02 6.13
N GLU A 244 14.71 -4.12 7.43
CA GLU A 244 14.12 -3.06 8.25
C GLU A 244 14.90 -1.74 8.23
N THR A 245 16.18 -1.76 7.83
CA THR A 245 16.96 -0.53 7.69
C THR A 245 16.54 0.29 6.46
N ARG A 246 15.82 -0.33 5.52
CA ARG A 246 15.33 0.32 4.30
C ARG A 246 13.91 0.82 4.48
N LEU A 247 13.78 2.13 4.45
CA LEU A 247 12.51 2.83 4.56
C LEU A 247 12.28 3.71 3.33
N TYR A 248 11.01 3.90 2.99
CA TYR A 248 10.58 4.83 1.96
C TYR A 248 9.45 5.69 2.52
N ALA A 249 9.47 6.97 2.22
CA ALA A 249 8.43 7.91 2.61
C ALA A 249 8.08 8.85 1.46
N ALA A 250 6.80 9.13 1.30
CA ALA A 250 6.33 10.19 0.41
C ALA A 250 6.11 11.46 1.25
N GLY A 251 6.82 12.53 0.91
CA GLY A 251 6.68 13.82 1.54
C GLY A 251 5.50 14.63 1.00
N GLU A 252 5.11 15.69 1.71
CA GLU A 252 4.03 16.61 1.32
C GLU A 252 4.27 17.25 -0.06
N SER A 253 5.52 17.41 -0.46
CA SER A 253 5.89 17.92 -1.80
C SER A 253 5.73 16.90 -2.93
N GLY A 254 5.38 15.65 -2.61
CA GLY A 254 5.37 14.52 -3.54
C GLY A 254 6.75 13.89 -3.77
N ALA A 255 7.80 14.38 -3.12
CA ALA A 255 9.11 13.76 -3.20
C ALA A 255 9.12 12.40 -2.47
N VAL A 256 9.82 11.43 -3.04
CA VAL A 256 10.03 10.13 -2.40
C VAL A 256 11.41 10.11 -1.75
N TYR A 257 11.41 9.92 -0.45
CA TYR A 257 12.61 9.82 0.37
C TYR A 257 12.95 8.36 0.66
N ARG A 258 14.23 8.06 0.73
CA ARG A 258 14.78 6.73 1.01
C ARG A 258 15.76 6.81 2.15
N SER A 259 15.68 5.84 3.04
CA SER A 259 16.68 5.58 4.07
C SER A 259 17.22 4.17 3.89
N ALA A 260 18.52 3.96 4.18
CA ALA A 260 19.18 2.67 4.23
C ALA A 260 19.80 2.36 5.61
N ASP A 261 19.45 3.17 6.63
CA ASP A 261 20.03 3.12 7.96
C ASP A 261 18.96 3.21 9.09
N GLY A 262 17.74 2.78 8.77
CA GLY A 262 16.63 2.75 9.73
C GLY A 262 16.04 4.13 10.03
N GLY A 263 16.13 5.05 9.07
CA GLY A 263 15.58 6.39 9.19
C GLY A 263 16.51 7.41 9.87
N LYS A 264 17.79 7.10 10.06
CA LYS A 264 18.78 8.05 10.61
C LYS A 264 19.15 9.12 9.60
N THR A 265 19.25 8.73 8.33
CA THR A 265 19.47 9.64 7.19
C THR A 265 18.49 9.36 6.06
N TRP A 266 18.16 10.40 5.29
CA TRP A 266 17.22 10.36 4.18
C TRP A 266 17.80 11.00 2.93
N SER A 267 17.55 10.40 1.76
CA SER A 267 17.90 10.92 0.43
C SER A 267 16.69 10.83 -0.51
N GLN A 268 16.64 11.68 -1.53
CA GLN A 268 15.68 11.60 -2.63
C GLN A 268 16.22 10.74 -3.77
#